data_1e5022ac1ba3ea0ddc3154213af81dd3
#
_entry.id   1e5022ac1ba3ea0ddc3154213af81dd3
#
_cell.length_a   1.000
_cell.length_b   1.000
_cell.length_c   1.000
_cell.angle_alpha   90.00
_cell.angle_beta   90.00
_cell.angle_gamma   90.00
#
_symmetry.space_group_name_H-M   'P 1'
#
loop_
_entity.id
_entity.type
_entity.pdbx_description
1 polymer ?
#
loop_
_entity_poly.entity_id
_entity_poly.type
_entity_poly.pdbx_seq_one_letter_code
_entity_poly.pdbx_strand_id
1 'polypeptide(L)'
;MPESKKSDQNSPTPLIHPEDGLFDAYANAVDADWTLTDVTLRFMQLVHTPKEEGATNLNRELILLEKANITIPWWTVKIGVQMLARLIEAYESVNGEIKKPELARLPELPNSNDPKE
;
A
#
# COMPACT_ATOMS: atom_id res chain seq x y z
N MET A 1 21.44 13.64 35.78
CA MET A 1 20.37 14.40 36.38
C MET A 1 19.06 13.81 36.04
N PRO A 2 18.40 13.30 37.02
CA PRO A 2 17.12 12.68 36.72
C PRO A 2 16.11 13.65 36.22
N GLU A 3 16.16 14.87 36.65
CA GLU A 3 15.16 15.83 36.21
C GLU A 3 15.33 16.17 34.76
N SER A 4 16.56 16.26 34.30
CA SER A 4 16.79 16.52 32.90
C SER A 4 16.25 15.40 32.05
N LYS A 5 16.44 14.18 32.50
CA LYS A 5 15.92 13.05 31.75
C LYS A 5 14.42 13.02 31.73
N LYS A 6 13.80 13.37 32.83
CA LYS A 6 12.36 13.43 32.86
C LYS A 6 11.84 14.46 31.90
N SER A 7 12.47 15.60 31.85
CA SER A 7 12.09 16.63 30.92
C SER A 7 12.17 16.13 29.51
N ASP A 8 13.26 15.44 29.18
CA ASP A 8 13.42 14.93 27.86
C ASP A 8 12.37 13.91 27.50
N GLN A 9 11.99 13.10 28.49
CA GLN A 9 10.99 12.10 28.24
C GLN A 9 9.65 12.72 27.94
N ASN A 10 9.38 13.89 28.52
CA ASN A 10 8.10 14.55 28.32
C ASN A 10 8.11 15.46 27.11
N SER A 11 9.24 15.70 26.51
CA SER A 11 9.33 16.56 25.35
C SER A 11 8.93 15.79 24.11
N PRO A 12 8.22 16.44 23.20
CA PRO A 12 7.89 15.75 21.94
C PRO A 12 9.16 15.47 21.16
N THR A 13 9.15 14.36 20.50
CA THR A 13 10.25 14.01 19.60
C THR A 13 10.18 14.90 18.38
N PRO A 14 11.25 15.59 18.05
CA PRO A 14 11.20 16.48 16.89
C PRO A 14 11.07 15.70 15.60
N LEU A 15 10.35 16.26 14.67
CA LEU A 15 10.19 15.70 13.35
C LEU A 15 11.01 16.56 12.39
N ILE A 16 11.95 15.93 11.74
CA ILE A 16 12.88 16.66 10.89
C ILE A 16 12.66 16.25 9.44
N HIS A 17 12.50 17.22 8.59
CA HIS A 17 12.33 16.98 7.17
C HIS A 17 13.70 16.91 6.50
N PRO A 18 13.88 16.00 5.56
CA PRO A 18 15.14 15.94 4.83
C PRO A 18 15.30 17.14 3.93
N GLU A 19 16.53 17.52 3.68
CA GLU A 19 16.82 18.66 2.84
C GLU A 19 16.30 18.48 1.43
N ASP A 20 16.36 17.25 0.95
CA ASP A 20 15.94 16.98 -0.41
C ASP A 20 14.44 16.75 -0.55
N GLY A 21 13.70 16.93 0.54
CA GLY A 21 12.29 16.71 0.51
C GLY A 21 11.96 15.27 0.81
N LEU A 22 10.67 15.01 0.95
CA LEU A 22 10.21 13.67 1.23
C LEU A 22 10.09 12.89 -0.05
N PHE A 23 10.28 11.58 0.08
CA PHE A 23 9.99 10.70 -1.03
C PHE A 23 8.50 10.38 -1.00
N ASP A 24 7.79 10.81 -2.03
CA ASP A 24 6.37 10.56 -2.15
C ASP A 24 6.11 9.63 -3.30
N ALA A 25 5.21 8.69 -3.09
CA ALA A 25 4.84 7.77 -4.14
C ALA A 25 3.41 7.33 -3.93
N TYR A 26 2.74 7.09 -5.02
CA TYR A 26 1.43 6.48 -4.99
C TYR A 26 1.59 4.99 -5.23
N ALA A 27 0.88 4.20 -4.45
CA ALA A 27 0.88 2.76 -4.63
C ALA A 27 -0.51 2.23 -4.35
N ASN A 28 -0.91 1.27 -5.14
CA ASN A 28 -2.21 0.62 -4.93
C ASN A 28 -2.06 -0.88 -4.76
N ALA A 29 -0.84 -1.35 -4.58
CA ALA A 29 -0.57 -2.75 -4.30
C ALA A 29 0.60 -2.82 -3.33
N VAL A 30 0.55 -3.78 -2.44
CA VAL A 30 1.62 -3.95 -1.47
C VAL A 30 1.87 -5.43 -1.30
N ASP A 31 3.13 -5.77 -1.17
CA ASP A 31 3.56 -7.13 -0.91
C ASP A 31 4.60 -7.07 0.20
N ALA A 32 4.95 -8.19 0.75
CA ALA A 32 5.88 -8.20 1.87
C ALA A 32 6.80 -9.41 1.80
N ASP A 33 8.05 -9.15 2.04
CA ASP A 33 9.03 -10.18 2.31
C ASP A 33 9.48 -10.01 3.74
N TRP A 34 9.93 -11.07 4.37
CA TRP A 34 10.31 -10.92 5.76
C TRP A 34 11.46 -11.85 6.10
N THR A 35 12.16 -11.45 7.14
CA THR A 35 13.16 -12.27 7.78
C THR A 35 12.75 -12.44 9.23
N LEU A 36 13.61 -13.04 10.01
CA LEU A 36 13.34 -13.22 11.42
C LEU A 36 13.21 -11.88 12.15
N THR A 37 13.89 -10.86 11.68
CA THR A 37 13.94 -9.59 12.40
C THR A 37 13.20 -8.47 11.72
N ASP A 38 12.98 -8.54 10.42
CA ASP A 38 12.48 -7.40 9.68
C ASP A 38 11.47 -7.80 8.63
N VAL A 39 10.66 -6.83 8.24
CA VAL A 39 9.72 -6.97 7.15
C VAL A 39 10.06 -5.91 6.11
N THR A 40 10.09 -6.29 4.86
CA THR A 40 10.24 -5.35 3.77
C THR A 40 8.89 -5.23 3.06
N LEU A 41 8.31 -4.05 3.12
CA LEU A 41 7.08 -3.77 2.41
C LEU A 41 7.43 -3.26 1.02
N ARG A 42 6.84 -3.89 0.04
CA ARG A 42 7.08 -3.53 -1.35
C ARG A 42 5.83 -2.86 -1.87
N PHE A 43 5.96 -1.58 -2.17
CA PHE A 43 4.83 -0.80 -2.65
C PHE A 43 4.91 -0.70 -4.15
N MET A 44 3.81 -1.01 -4.80
CA MET A 44 3.78 -1.10 -6.24
C MET A 44 2.51 -0.47 -6.75
N GLN A 45 2.51 -0.15 -8.01
CA GLN A 45 1.33 0.37 -8.65
C GLN A 45 0.94 -0.59 -9.77
N LEU A 46 -0.28 -1.06 -9.69
CA LEU A 46 -0.84 -1.90 -10.73
C LEU A 46 -1.47 -1.00 -11.78
N VAL A 47 -1.04 -1.13 -13.00
CA VAL A 47 -1.56 -0.31 -14.09
C VAL A 47 -1.94 -1.20 -15.24
N HIS A 48 -2.86 -0.69 -16.03
CA HIS A 48 -3.27 -1.31 -17.28
C HIS A 48 -2.62 -0.57 -18.42
N THR A 49 -1.98 -1.28 -19.29
CA THR A 49 -1.39 -0.65 -20.48
C THR A 49 -1.87 -1.37 -21.71
N PRO A 50 -1.96 -0.66 -22.82
CA PRO A 50 -2.24 -1.33 -24.07
C PRO A 50 -1.07 -2.23 -24.42
N LYS A 51 -1.37 -3.43 -24.84
CA LYS A 51 -0.33 -4.35 -25.17
C LYS A 51 0.41 -3.93 -26.41
N GLU A 52 -0.29 -3.42 -27.35
CA GLU A 52 0.33 -3.00 -28.58
C GLU A 52 -0.54 -1.97 -29.22
N GLU A 53 -0.02 -1.38 -30.26
CA GLU A 53 -0.71 -0.36 -30.98
C GLU A 53 -2.03 -0.90 -31.50
N GLY A 54 -3.07 -0.15 -31.33
CA GLY A 54 -4.39 -0.60 -31.71
C GLY A 54 -5.05 -1.55 -30.75
N ALA A 55 -4.43 -1.78 -29.62
CA ALA A 55 -5.01 -2.69 -28.66
C ALA A 55 -6.33 -2.16 -28.12
N THR A 56 -7.25 -3.06 -27.91
CA THR A 56 -8.52 -2.72 -27.29
C THR A 56 -8.37 -2.95 -25.79
N ASN A 57 -9.43 -2.64 -25.08
CA ASN A 57 -9.43 -2.91 -23.65
C ASN A 57 -9.20 -4.38 -23.35
N LEU A 58 -9.58 -5.24 -24.25
CA LEU A 58 -9.44 -6.66 -24.02
C LEU A 58 -8.03 -7.15 -24.19
N ASN A 59 -7.18 -6.33 -24.76
CA ASN A 59 -5.79 -6.71 -24.99
C ASN A 59 -4.84 -5.99 -24.06
N ARG A 60 -5.35 -5.39 -23.01
CA ARG A 60 -4.50 -4.68 -22.11
C ARG A 60 -3.72 -5.63 -21.24
N GLU A 61 -2.56 -5.18 -20.89
CA GLU A 61 -1.65 -5.91 -20.03
C GLU A 61 -1.65 -5.29 -18.66
N LEU A 62 -1.62 -6.14 -17.63
CA LEU A 62 -1.46 -5.67 -16.27
C LEU A 62 0.01 -5.67 -15.92
N ILE A 63 0.50 -4.55 -15.46
CA ILE A 63 1.89 -4.39 -15.10
C ILE A 63 1.97 -3.86 -13.70
N LEU A 64 2.90 -4.41 -12.92
CA LEU A 64 3.21 -3.88 -11.60
C LEU A 64 4.46 -3.03 -11.70
N LEU A 65 4.33 -1.78 -11.35
CA LEU A 65 5.46 -0.87 -11.30
C LEU A 65 5.94 -0.77 -9.87
N GLU A 66 7.20 -1.04 -9.66
CA GLU A 66 7.77 -0.90 -8.32
C GLU A 66 7.90 0.56 -7.99
N LYS A 67 7.46 0.92 -6.79
CA LYS A 67 7.51 2.31 -6.37
C LYS A 67 8.45 2.52 -5.20
N ALA A 68 8.41 1.65 -4.21
CA ALA A 68 9.25 1.83 -3.03
C ALA A 68 9.32 0.54 -2.25
N ASN A 69 10.46 0.34 -1.61
CA ASN A 69 10.63 -0.75 -0.66
C ASN A 69 11.04 -0.15 0.67
N ILE A 70 10.38 -0.54 1.72
CA ILE A 70 10.66 -0.02 3.04
C ILE A 70 10.79 -1.19 4.00
N THR A 71 11.90 -1.22 4.71
CA THR A 71 12.16 -2.30 5.65
C THR A 71 11.97 -1.78 7.06
N ILE A 72 11.17 -2.48 7.82
CA ILE A 72 10.86 -2.07 9.18
C ILE A 72 10.91 -3.31 10.08
N PRO A 73 11.20 -3.11 11.36
CA PRO A 73 11.22 -4.24 12.28
C PRO A 73 9.82 -4.73 12.59
N TRP A 74 9.74 -5.96 13.06
CA TRP A 74 8.45 -6.57 13.33
C TRP A 74 7.60 -5.77 14.30
N TRP A 75 8.23 -5.18 15.33
CA TRP A 75 7.44 -4.44 16.30
C TRP A 75 6.80 -3.19 15.69
N THR A 76 7.48 -2.59 14.72
CA THR A 76 6.91 -1.45 14.00
C THR A 76 5.73 -1.88 13.15
N VAL A 77 5.85 -3.05 12.52
CA VAL A 77 4.73 -3.60 11.77
C VAL A 77 3.53 -3.79 12.67
N LYS A 78 3.75 -4.35 13.84
CA LYS A 78 2.66 -4.64 14.75
C LYS A 78 1.94 -3.35 15.17
N ILE A 79 2.70 -2.33 15.51
CA ILE A 79 2.10 -1.07 15.91
C ILE A 79 1.40 -0.40 14.74
N GLY A 80 2.02 -0.44 13.56
CA GLY A 80 1.43 0.15 12.37
C GLY A 80 0.13 -0.51 11.98
N VAL A 81 0.05 -1.82 12.10
CA VAL A 81 -1.17 -2.52 11.78
C VAL A 81 -2.29 -2.12 12.74
N GLN A 82 -1.97 -2.01 14.02
CA GLN A 82 -2.97 -1.60 15.01
C GLN A 82 -3.47 -0.19 14.73
N MET A 83 -2.56 0.71 14.36
CA MET A 83 -2.95 2.06 14.05
C MET A 83 -3.83 2.11 12.81
N LEU A 84 -3.44 1.40 11.76
CA LEU A 84 -4.21 1.40 10.54
C LEU A 84 -5.56 0.75 10.71
N ALA A 85 -5.65 -0.27 11.56
CA ALA A 85 -6.93 -0.91 11.82
C ALA A 85 -7.91 0.08 12.46
N ARG A 86 -7.41 0.89 13.39
CA ARG A 86 -8.26 1.89 14.01
C ARG A 86 -8.69 2.97 13.01
N LEU A 87 -7.79 3.32 12.12
CA LEU A 87 -8.11 4.30 11.10
C LEU A 87 -9.20 3.78 10.16
N ILE A 88 -9.07 2.54 9.76
CA ILE A 88 -10.08 1.91 8.91
C ILE A 88 -11.44 1.90 9.62
N GLU A 89 -11.42 1.53 10.89
CA GLU A 89 -12.65 1.46 11.65
C GLU A 89 -13.30 2.83 11.73
N ALA A 90 -12.52 3.85 12.00
CA ALA A 90 -13.05 5.20 12.07
C ALA A 90 -13.61 5.65 10.74
N TYR A 91 -12.91 5.35 9.67
CA TYR A 91 -13.39 5.73 8.34
C TYR A 91 -14.70 5.03 8.02
N GLU A 92 -14.75 3.75 8.30
CA GLU A 92 -15.93 2.97 7.94
C GLU A 92 -17.14 3.35 8.77
N SER A 93 -16.92 3.81 9.98
CA SER A 93 -18.04 4.21 10.82
C SER A 93 -18.75 5.44 10.26
N VAL A 94 -18.06 6.25 9.47
CA VAL A 94 -18.66 7.45 8.90
C VAL A 94 -19.06 7.23 7.45
N ASN A 95 -18.28 6.48 6.71
CA ASN A 95 -18.44 6.41 5.27
C ASN A 95 -18.91 5.06 4.76
N GLY A 96 -19.08 4.10 5.66
CA GLY A 96 -19.51 2.78 5.21
C GLY A 96 -18.33 1.88 4.91
N GLU A 97 -18.62 0.66 4.64
CA GLU A 97 -17.62 -0.37 4.45
C GLU A 97 -16.73 -0.09 3.25
N ILE A 98 -15.42 -0.23 3.45
CA ILE A 98 -14.45 -0.12 2.37
C ILE A 98 -14.51 -1.41 1.57
N LYS A 99 -14.75 -1.27 0.27
CA LYS A 99 -14.82 -2.43 -0.59
C LYS A 99 -13.73 -2.34 -1.63
N LYS A 100 -13.22 -3.49 -1.98
CA LYS A 100 -12.24 -3.56 -3.04
C LYS A 100 -12.90 -3.14 -4.33
N PRO A 101 -12.33 -2.14 -5.02
CA PRO A 101 -12.94 -1.73 -6.27
C PRO A 101 -12.87 -2.86 -7.28
N GLU A 102 -13.88 -2.94 -8.09
CA GLU A 102 -13.83 -3.85 -9.21
C GLU A 102 -12.97 -3.21 -10.24
N LEU A 103 -11.72 -3.55 -10.18
CA LEU A 103 -10.76 -2.98 -11.08
C LEU A 103 -11.28 -3.10 -12.48
N ALA A 104 -11.57 -1.98 -13.07
CA ALA A 104 -11.87 -1.90 -14.47
C ALA A 104 -12.29 -3.25 -14.98
N ARG A 105 -13.35 -3.74 -14.43
CA ARG A 105 -13.77 -5.03 -14.83
C ARG A 105 -14.09 -4.97 -16.29
N LEU A 106 -13.26 -5.56 -17.06
CA LEU A 106 -13.55 -5.66 -18.46
C LEU A 106 -14.76 -6.53 -18.62
N PRO A 107 -15.60 -6.22 -19.58
CA PRO A 107 -16.71 -7.11 -19.81
C PRO A 107 -16.16 -8.49 -20.05
N GLU A 108 -16.75 -9.44 -19.40
CA GLU A 108 -16.32 -10.79 -19.58
C GLU A 108 -16.65 -11.22 -20.98
N LEU A 109 -15.66 -11.64 -21.68
CA LEU A 109 -15.92 -12.14 -23.01
C LEU A 109 -16.51 -13.52 -22.91
N PRO A 110 -17.42 -13.88 -23.73
CA PRO A 110 -17.84 -15.25 -23.81
C PRO A 110 -16.62 -16.05 -24.21
N ASN A 111 -16.11 -16.77 -23.28
CA ASN A 111 -14.93 -17.55 -23.50
C ASN A 111 -15.35 -18.81 -24.20
N SER A 112 -14.73 -19.07 -25.32
CA SER A 112 -15.10 -20.26 -26.05
C SER A 112 -14.81 -21.51 -25.27
N ASN A 113 -13.95 -21.41 -24.30
CA ASN A 113 -13.65 -22.55 -23.46
C ASN A 113 -14.51 -22.62 -22.25
N ASP A 114 -15.40 -21.70 -22.11
CA ASP A 114 -16.25 -21.67 -20.95
C ASP A 114 -17.37 -22.65 -21.11
N PRO A 115 -17.39 -23.70 -20.36
CA PRO A 115 -18.38 -24.74 -20.60
C PRO A 115 -19.75 -24.36 -20.17
N LYS A 116 -19.93 -23.32 -19.45
CA LYS A 116 -21.23 -23.06 -18.95
C LYS A 116 -22.13 -22.45 -19.95
N GLU A 117 -21.63 -22.15 -21.08
CA GLU A 117 -22.51 -21.65 -22.11
C GLU A 117 -23.38 -22.65 -22.69
#